data_784b1e5f86e8568ea72a3daaa39916a8
#
_entry.id   784b1e5f86e8568ea72a3daaa39916a8
#
_cell.length_a   1.000
_cell.length_b   1.000
_cell.length_c   1.000
_cell.angle_alpha   90.00
_cell.angle_beta   90.00
_cell.angle_gamma   90.00
#
_symmetry.space_group_name_H-M   'P 1'
#
loop_
_entity.id
_entity.type
_entity.pdbx_description
1 polymer ?
#
loop_
_entity_poly.entity_id
_entity_poly.type
_entity_poly.pdbx_seq_one_letter_code
_entity_poly.pdbx_strand_id
1 'polypeptide(L)'
;MRMRVFASTVLIAIAAAAQEQPPAESSFPQPNAAGANNQAFSDPSALFGGGSGATIGLAVQNIQSEGSYAATVVNADFTLGPVGLGVAVPLNLMVWNNDQCCAGGYTRESKTYLGILRKRDWDEPQDFSKFVRYLRYGNKRDPLYVLAGQLWGSSIGHGTLVSRYSNTLSLDHPKAGLALDVNTDFVGVETLTDWVGNPTLMAGRAYLRPFGDMPILRGWAIGVSGAMDRTAPYNVTGPLAQDPQGNPIVPNTRPVYAMGVDTEFELLRNALISLIPYTDFNRIAGAGNGIHVGVLTDLRLPVPLIEMSVQTKFEYRMMQPGYIPEYFDQLYDLGRVQYAVPQGSGTAYVAKYDAAVAARNGDTSFSQRGYYGELALNFGGFIQVGGLYQDRDGDPTGASLGVYASVPKFETIKLSGYYLRKNMSGFSDAFRLDERSLLAASMAYKVWGPVYFRADFRREWVLAPGETQIRAVDSFTAGMATYIPF
;
A
#
# COMPACT_ATOMS: atom_id res chain seq x y z
N MET A 1 -23.85 -4.93 -38.35
CA MET A 1 -23.30 -3.58 -38.60
C MET A 1 -23.63 -2.55 -37.49
N ARG A 2 -24.41 -2.89 -36.46
CA ARG A 2 -24.76 -1.97 -35.34
C ARG A 2 -23.83 -2.04 -34.10
N MET A 3 -22.97 -3.04 -34.00
CA MET A 3 -22.08 -3.21 -32.82
C MET A 3 -20.74 -2.44 -32.93
N ARG A 4 -20.29 -2.09 -34.13
CA ARG A 4 -19.07 -1.29 -34.34
C ARG A 4 -19.23 0.21 -34.06
N VAL A 5 -20.42 0.76 -34.18
CA VAL A 5 -20.70 2.18 -33.94
C VAL A 5 -20.73 2.47 -32.43
N PHE A 6 -21.21 1.53 -31.61
CA PHE A 6 -21.26 1.71 -30.14
C PHE A 6 -19.89 1.73 -29.50
N ALA A 7 -18.95 0.89 -29.97
CA ALA A 7 -17.58 0.86 -29.43
C ALA A 7 -16.79 2.13 -29.77
N SER A 8 -17.02 2.71 -30.97
CA SER A 8 -16.33 3.94 -31.37
C SER A 8 -16.86 5.20 -30.64
N THR A 9 -18.14 5.22 -30.32
CA THR A 9 -18.74 6.37 -29.63
C THR A 9 -18.35 6.39 -28.13
N VAL A 10 -18.20 5.22 -27.50
CA VAL A 10 -17.71 5.10 -26.13
C VAL A 10 -16.23 5.51 -26.03
N LEU A 11 -15.39 5.14 -27.01
CA LEU A 11 -13.98 5.56 -27.03
C LEU A 11 -13.80 7.09 -27.22
N ILE A 12 -14.63 7.73 -28.01
CA ILE A 12 -14.57 9.18 -28.23
C ILE A 12 -15.10 9.96 -27.02
N ALA A 13 -16.12 9.45 -26.31
CA ALA A 13 -16.63 10.06 -25.09
C ALA A 13 -15.60 9.96 -23.93
N ILE A 14 -14.83 8.87 -23.85
CA ILE A 14 -13.76 8.69 -22.87
C ILE A 14 -12.60 9.66 -23.12
N ALA A 15 -12.27 9.96 -24.36
CA ALA A 15 -11.20 10.89 -24.71
C ALA A 15 -11.54 12.36 -24.45
N ALA A 16 -12.81 12.75 -24.48
CA ALA A 16 -13.25 14.13 -24.24
C ALA A 16 -13.41 14.48 -22.74
N ALA A 17 -13.61 13.49 -21.88
CA ALA A 17 -13.75 13.68 -20.42
C ALA A 17 -12.41 13.80 -19.67
N ALA A 18 -11.28 13.60 -20.34
CA ALA A 18 -9.93 13.57 -19.74
C ALA A 18 -9.34 14.98 -19.41
N GLN A 19 -10.10 16.06 -19.52
CA GLN A 19 -9.55 17.42 -19.37
C GLN A 19 -9.79 18.12 -18.04
N GLU A 20 -10.52 17.53 -17.09
CA GLU A 20 -10.59 18.06 -15.72
C GLU A 20 -10.02 17.06 -14.74
N GLN A 21 -8.83 17.33 -14.20
CA GLN A 21 -8.25 16.52 -13.13
C GLN A 21 -9.12 16.61 -11.87
N PRO A 22 -9.69 15.49 -11.40
CA PRO A 22 -10.42 15.47 -10.14
C PRO A 22 -9.46 15.66 -8.95
N PRO A 23 -9.95 16.17 -7.82
CA PRO A 23 -9.13 16.32 -6.61
C PRO A 23 -8.67 14.97 -6.09
N ALA A 24 -7.43 14.94 -5.61
CA ALA A 24 -6.79 13.75 -5.07
C ALA A 24 -7.53 13.20 -3.85
N GLU A 25 -7.76 11.90 -3.84
CA GLU A 25 -8.09 11.18 -2.61
C GLU A 25 -6.91 11.19 -1.64
N SER A 26 -7.25 10.99 -0.35
CA SER A 26 -6.36 10.98 0.80
C SER A 26 -4.93 11.35 0.45
N SER A 27 -4.60 12.47 0.83
CA SER A 27 -3.46 13.30 0.49
C SER A 27 -2.10 12.80 0.96
N PHE A 28 -2.04 11.62 1.52
CA PHE A 28 -0.74 10.99 1.68
C PHE A 28 -0.28 10.64 0.26
N PRO A 29 0.73 11.32 -0.30
CA PRO A 29 1.28 10.86 -1.56
C PRO A 29 1.62 9.41 -1.33
N GLN A 30 0.81 8.57 -1.93
CA GLN A 30 1.19 7.18 -2.02
C GLN A 30 2.58 7.23 -2.66
N PRO A 31 3.62 6.63 -2.07
CA PRO A 31 4.78 6.33 -2.88
C PRO A 31 4.19 5.70 -4.12
N ASN A 32 4.36 6.33 -5.28
CA ASN A 32 3.64 6.05 -6.52
C ASN A 32 3.28 4.58 -6.58
N ALA A 33 2.04 4.21 -6.89
CA ALA A 33 1.62 2.81 -6.93
C ALA A 33 2.58 1.91 -7.74
N ALA A 34 3.37 2.53 -8.59
CA ALA A 34 4.52 1.98 -9.29
C ALA A 34 5.82 1.94 -8.44
N GLY A 35 5.90 2.58 -7.29
CA GLY A 35 7.17 2.88 -6.63
C GLY A 35 7.62 1.97 -5.52
N ALA A 36 6.80 1.06 -5.10
CA ALA A 36 7.15 0.19 -3.99
C ALA A 36 7.26 -1.25 -4.42
N ASN A 37 8.30 -1.52 -5.13
CA ASN A 37 8.66 -2.89 -5.45
C ASN A 37 9.30 -3.59 -4.28
N ASN A 38 8.89 -4.84 -4.06
CA ASN A 38 9.55 -5.82 -3.21
C ASN A 38 10.91 -6.26 -3.76
N GLN A 39 11.42 -5.57 -4.75
CA GLN A 39 12.67 -5.94 -5.41
C GLN A 39 13.81 -5.06 -4.94
N ALA A 40 15.00 -5.56 -5.10
CA ALA A 40 16.27 -4.96 -4.70
C ALA A 40 16.44 -3.49 -5.06
N PHE A 41 15.66 -3.02 -5.98
CA PHE A 41 15.54 -1.60 -6.29
C PHE A 41 14.06 -1.24 -6.26
N SER A 42 13.69 -0.32 -5.43
CA SER A 42 12.41 0.37 -5.52
C SER A 42 12.25 0.94 -6.92
N ASP A 43 11.02 1.12 -7.35
CA ASP A 43 10.70 1.62 -8.68
C ASP A 43 11.54 2.83 -9.06
N PRO A 44 12.38 2.74 -10.12
CA PRO A 44 13.18 3.86 -10.58
C PRO A 44 12.33 5.05 -10.99
N SER A 45 11.12 4.85 -11.49
CA SER A 45 10.22 5.92 -11.88
C SER A 45 9.79 6.79 -10.69
N ALA A 46 9.69 6.21 -9.51
CA ALA A 46 9.42 6.98 -8.28
C ALA A 46 10.55 7.97 -7.99
N LEU A 47 11.80 7.57 -8.20
CA LEU A 47 12.96 8.45 -8.04
C LEU A 47 13.16 9.38 -9.24
N PHE A 48 12.81 8.94 -10.45
CA PHE A 48 13.07 9.69 -11.68
C PHE A 48 11.88 10.49 -12.22
N GLY A 49 10.77 10.53 -11.50
CA GLY A 49 9.69 11.50 -11.74
C GLY A 49 8.60 11.04 -12.71
N GLY A 50 8.38 9.75 -12.87
CA GLY A 50 7.12 9.22 -13.47
C GLY A 50 6.99 9.32 -14.99
N GLY A 51 8.09 9.51 -15.74
CA GLY A 51 8.12 9.44 -17.20
C GLY A 51 8.41 8.04 -17.72
N SER A 52 8.29 7.86 -19.04
CA SER A 52 8.78 6.65 -19.70
C SER A 52 10.30 6.57 -19.62
N GLY A 53 10.83 5.39 -19.29
CA GLY A 53 12.26 5.21 -19.15
C GLY A 53 12.63 3.79 -18.73
N ALA A 54 13.89 3.45 -18.93
CA ALA A 54 14.46 2.18 -18.48
C ALA A 54 15.61 2.41 -17.50
N THR A 55 15.71 1.56 -16.50
CA THR A 55 16.85 1.48 -15.60
C THR A 55 17.53 0.14 -15.77
N ILE A 56 18.81 0.16 -16.04
CA ILE A 56 19.65 -1.02 -16.15
C ILE A 56 20.83 -0.84 -15.21
N GLY A 57 21.09 -1.81 -14.35
CA GLY A 57 22.18 -1.71 -13.40
C GLY A 57 22.57 -3.04 -12.76
N LEU A 58 23.63 -2.96 -11.98
CA LEU A 58 24.14 -4.02 -11.13
C LEU A 58 24.29 -3.49 -9.71
N ALA A 59 23.91 -4.31 -8.76
CA ALA A 59 23.98 -3.97 -7.35
C ALA A 59 24.41 -5.17 -6.52
N VAL A 60 24.79 -4.91 -5.29
CA VAL A 60 24.89 -5.92 -4.24
C VAL A 60 23.69 -5.73 -3.32
N GLN A 61 22.90 -6.78 -3.19
CA GLN A 61 21.80 -6.87 -2.24
C GLN A 61 22.22 -7.72 -1.05
N ASN A 62 22.04 -7.20 0.14
CA ASN A 62 22.18 -7.97 1.37
C ASN A 62 20.81 -8.19 2.00
N ILE A 63 20.44 -9.43 2.22
CA ILE A 63 19.25 -9.85 2.96
C ILE A 63 19.73 -10.43 4.28
N GLN A 64 19.40 -9.76 5.38
CA GLN A 64 19.95 -10.07 6.71
C GLN A 64 19.79 -11.53 7.11
N SER A 65 18.71 -12.18 6.73
CA SER A 65 18.42 -13.58 7.06
C SER A 65 19.08 -14.60 6.12
N GLU A 66 19.57 -14.18 4.95
CA GLU A 66 20.01 -15.12 3.91
C GLU A 66 21.47 -14.95 3.50
N GLY A 67 21.89 -13.74 3.17
CA GLY A 67 23.22 -13.48 2.65
C GLY A 67 23.28 -12.32 1.66
N SER A 68 24.30 -12.33 0.81
CA SER A 68 24.52 -11.28 -0.19
C SER A 68 24.42 -11.84 -1.60
N TYR A 69 23.77 -11.07 -2.45
CA TYR A 69 23.49 -11.39 -3.84
C TYR A 69 24.02 -10.32 -4.78
N ALA A 70 24.52 -10.70 -5.94
CA ALA A 70 24.65 -9.80 -7.07
C ALA A 70 23.28 -9.66 -7.73
N ALA A 71 22.65 -8.51 -7.56
CA ALA A 71 21.33 -8.22 -8.07
C ALA A 71 21.44 -7.50 -9.43
N THR A 72 20.73 -7.97 -10.43
CA THR A 72 20.53 -7.19 -11.67
C THR A 72 19.32 -6.31 -11.51
N VAL A 73 19.42 -5.10 -12.04
CA VAL A 73 18.32 -4.15 -12.11
C VAL A 73 18.00 -3.91 -13.57
N VAL A 74 16.90 -4.49 -13.99
CA VAL A 74 16.33 -4.21 -15.31
C VAL A 74 14.88 -3.87 -15.11
N ASN A 75 14.57 -2.58 -15.11
CA ASN A 75 13.21 -2.08 -14.97
C ASN A 75 12.90 -1.16 -16.13
N ALA A 76 11.70 -1.21 -16.67
CA ALA A 76 11.23 -0.27 -17.67
C ALA A 76 9.79 0.17 -17.36
N ASP A 77 9.56 1.45 -17.50
CA ASP A 77 8.27 2.09 -17.35
C ASP A 77 7.88 2.74 -18.67
N PHE A 78 6.70 2.43 -19.12
CA PHE A 78 6.12 2.95 -20.34
C PHE A 78 4.85 3.72 -19.97
N THR A 79 4.77 4.97 -20.39
CA THR A 79 3.58 5.79 -20.24
C THR A 79 3.15 6.30 -21.59
N LEU A 80 1.94 5.91 -22.03
CA LEU A 80 1.35 6.33 -23.29
C LEU A 80 -0.06 6.87 -23.02
N GLY A 81 -0.16 8.17 -22.89
CA GLY A 81 -1.42 8.82 -22.48
C GLY A 81 -1.89 8.27 -21.13
N PRO A 82 -3.13 7.73 -21.03
CA PRO A 82 -3.65 7.18 -19.78
C PRO A 82 -3.08 5.79 -19.42
N VAL A 83 -2.36 5.13 -20.34
CA VAL A 83 -1.83 3.78 -20.13
C VAL A 83 -0.44 3.85 -19.53
N GLY A 84 -0.21 3.11 -18.46
CA GLY A 84 1.10 2.87 -17.86
C GLY A 84 1.39 1.38 -17.75
N LEU A 85 2.60 0.96 -18.08
CA LEU A 85 3.10 -0.40 -17.96
C LEU A 85 4.47 -0.36 -17.28
N GLY A 86 4.62 -1.05 -16.17
CA GLY A 86 5.89 -1.28 -15.52
C GLY A 86 6.31 -2.74 -15.65
N VAL A 87 7.51 -2.97 -16.14
CA VAL A 87 8.12 -4.31 -16.22
C VAL A 87 9.42 -4.34 -15.43
N ALA A 88 9.77 -5.51 -14.92
CA ALA A 88 11.04 -5.73 -14.22
C ALA A 88 11.57 -7.14 -14.48
N VAL A 89 12.89 -7.28 -14.42
CA VAL A 89 13.55 -8.59 -14.47
C VAL A 89 14.49 -8.69 -13.28
N PRO A 90 14.00 -9.15 -12.12
CA PRO A 90 14.83 -9.32 -10.94
C PRO A 90 15.62 -10.63 -11.04
N LEU A 91 16.94 -10.52 -11.05
CA LEU A 91 17.82 -11.67 -10.98
C LEU A 91 18.80 -11.47 -9.83
N ASN A 92 18.73 -12.32 -8.83
CA ASN A 92 19.60 -12.32 -7.65
C ASN A 92 20.51 -13.54 -7.70
N LEU A 93 21.79 -13.29 -7.95
CA LEU A 93 22.83 -14.35 -8.01
C LEU A 93 23.59 -14.36 -6.68
N MET A 94 23.64 -15.50 -6.04
CA MET A 94 24.32 -15.65 -4.75
C MET A 94 25.81 -15.34 -4.84
N VAL A 95 26.28 -14.42 -4.02
CA VAL A 95 27.69 -14.10 -3.84
C VAL A 95 28.20 -14.63 -2.49
N TRP A 96 27.40 -14.48 -1.45
CA TRP A 96 27.76 -14.88 -0.11
C TRP A 96 26.53 -15.41 0.64
N ASN A 97 26.69 -16.55 1.31
CA ASN A 97 25.62 -17.19 2.08
C ASN A 97 25.91 -17.09 3.58
N ASN A 98 24.97 -16.63 4.39
CA ASN A 98 25.04 -16.66 5.82
C ASN A 98 24.72 -18.05 6.35
N ASP A 99 25.62 -18.62 7.18
CA ASP A 99 25.44 -19.95 7.73
C ASP A 99 24.18 -20.15 8.57
N GLN A 100 23.65 -19.08 9.12
CA GLN A 100 22.41 -19.07 9.93
C GLN A 100 21.14 -19.20 9.09
N CYS A 101 21.21 -18.95 7.80
CA CYS A 101 20.07 -18.91 6.92
C CYS A 101 19.67 -20.28 6.34
N CYS A 102 20.55 -21.28 6.47
CA CYS A 102 20.43 -22.50 5.65
C CYS A 102 19.48 -23.56 6.19
N ALA A 103 18.77 -23.30 7.28
CA ALA A 103 17.83 -24.26 7.84
C ALA A 103 16.54 -24.44 7.01
N GLY A 104 16.26 -23.57 6.03
CA GLY A 104 14.96 -23.54 5.36
C GLY A 104 14.93 -23.62 3.85
N GLY A 105 15.97 -24.01 3.17
CA GLY A 105 15.87 -24.16 1.72
C GLY A 105 17.17 -24.25 0.96
N TYR A 106 18.26 -23.89 1.60
CA TYR A 106 19.57 -24.13 1.06
C TYR A 106 20.22 -25.25 1.88
N THR A 107 20.36 -26.43 1.30
CA THR A 107 21.10 -27.52 1.92
C THR A 107 22.55 -27.11 2.07
N ARG A 108 23.30 -27.79 2.97
CA ARG A 108 24.74 -27.59 3.15
C ARG A 108 25.51 -27.64 1.83
N GLU A 109 24.98 -28.34 0.83
CA GLU A 109 25.48 -28.43 -0.54
C GLU A 109 25.34 -27.10 -1.32
N SER A 110 24.36 -26.25 -1.00
CA SER A 110 24.17 -24.95 -1.66
C SER A 110 25.19 -23.87 -1.29
N LYS A 111 25.98 -24.09 -0.24
CA LYS A 111 27.09 -23.19 0.14
C LYS A 111 28.23 -23.12 -0.89
N THR A 112 28.26 -24.05 -1.80
CA THR A 112 29.34 -24.19 -2.80
C THR A 112 29.04 -23.44 -4.09
N TYR A 113 27.88 -22.86 -4.25
CA TYR A 113 27.40 -22.35 -5.55
C TYR A 113 27.31 -20.83 -5.60
N LEU A 114 28.46 -20.17 -5.71
CA LEU A 114 28.52 -18.78 -6.14
C LEU A 114 27.90 -18.63 -7.54
N GLY A 115 27.05 -17.64 -7.71
CA GLY A 115 26.42 -17.36 -8.99
C GLY A 115 25.11 -18.11 -9.26
N ILE A 116 24.62 -18.90 -8.32
CA ILE A 116 23.30 -19.53 -8.46
C ILE A 116 22.20 -18.52 -8.20
N LEU A 117 21.19 -18.55 -9.06
CA LEU A 117 19.98 -17.78 -8.91
C LEU A 117 19.28 -18.10 -7.58
N ARG A 118 18.85 -17.05 -6.87
CA ARG A 118 18.11 -17.20 -5.62
C ARG A 118 16.82 -17.99 -5.88
N LYS A 119 16.72 -19.18 -5.28
CA LYS A 119 15.64 -20.13 -5.57
C LYS A 119 14.25 -19.57 -5.22
N ARG A 120 14.13 -18.91 -4.07
CA ARG A 120 12.87 -18.32 -3.60
C ARG A 120 12.30 -17.21 -4.49
N ASP A 121 13.09 -16.71 -5.41
CA ASP A 121 12.59 -15.72 -6.38
C ASP A 121 11.79 -16.37 -7.51
N TRP A 122 11.88 -17.72 -7.69
CA TRP A 122 11.37 -18.41 -8.88
C TRP A 122 10.82 -19.81 -8.59
N ASP A 123 10.45 -20.15 -7.35
CA ASP A 123 9.99 -21.49 -6.98
C ASP A 123 8.46 -21.65 -6.98
N GLU A 124 7.73 -20.56 -7.18
CA GLU A 124 6.27 -20.55 -7.28
C GLU A 124 5.77 -19.93 -8.61
N PRO A 125 4.65 -20.41 -9.18
CA PRO A 125 4.08 -19.81 -10.39
C PRO A 125 3.75 -18.32 -10.25
N GLN A 126 3.43 -17.88 -9.04
CA GLN A 126 3.12 -16.47 -8.75
C GLN A 126 4.34 -15.55 -8.88
N ASP A 127 5.56 -16.09 -8.80
CA ASP A 127 6.79 -15.33 -8.97
C ASP A 127 6.92 -14.70 -10.34
N PHE A 128 6.30 -15.29 -11.36
CA PHE A 128 6.23 -14.68 -12.69
C PHE A 128 5.49 -13.32 -12.70
N SER A 129 4.69 -13.03 -11.67
CA SER A 129 4.11 -11.69 -11.51
C SER A 129 5.14 -10.60 -11.25
N LYS A 130 6.38 -10.96 -10.85
CA LYS A 130 7.51 -10.04 -10.71
C LYS A 130 7.90 -9.37 -12.01
N PHE A 131 7.64 -10.02 -13.17
CA PHE A 131 7.95 -9.44 -14.47
C PHE A 131 7.05 -8.26 -14.84
N VAL A 132 5.76 -8.30 -14.47
CA VAL A 132 4.83 -7.21 -14.70
C VAL A 132 4.53 -6.55 -13.36
N ARG A 133 5.22 -5.44 -13.09
CA ARG A 133 5.01 -4.70 -11.87
C ARG A 133 3.61 -4.12 -11.81
N TYR A 134 3.19 -3.48 -12.89
CA TYR A 134 1.85 -2.96 -13.03
C TYR A 134 1.45 -2.77 -14.49
N LEU A 135 0.16 -2.85 -14.71
CA LEU A 135 -0.55 -2.33 -15.87
C LEU A 135 -1.60 -1.35 -15.35
N ARG A 136 -1.52 -0.09 -15.76
CA ARG A 136 -2.42 0.97 -15.31
C ARG A 136 -3.13 1.61 -16.49
N TYR A 137 -4.40 1.95 -16.30
CA TYR A 137 -5.16 2.84 -17.16
C TYR A 137 -5.81 3.93 -16.31
N GLY A 138 -5.62 5.18 -16.68
CA GLY A 138 -6.13 6.34 -15.95
C GLY A 138 -5.47 6.57 -14.59
N ASN A 139 -6.05 7.48 -13.82
CA ASN A 139 -5.71 7.75 -12.42
C ASN A 139 -6.96 7.50 -11.57
N LYS A 140 -6.76 7.32 -10.27
CA LYS A 140 -7.90 7.16 -9.36
C LYS A 140 -8.82 8.38 -9.46
N ARG A 141 -10.13 8.14 -9.49
CA ARG A 141 -11.21 9.12 -9.76
C ARG A 141 -11.38 9.60 -11.20
N ASP A 142 -10.52 9.19 -12.13
CA ASP A 142 -10.86 9.33 -13.55
C ASP A 142 -12.15 8.55 -13.87
N PRO A 143 -12.84 8.83 -14.98
CA PRO A 143 -14.04 8.07 -15.37
C PRO A 143 -13.83 6.55 -15.42
N LEU A 144 -12.59 6.12 -15.72
CA LEU A 144 -12.16 4.74 -15.64
C LEU A 144 -10.72 4.69 -15.14
N TYR A 145 -10.51 3.97 -14.06
CA TYR A 145 -9.20 3.62 -13.54
C TYR A 145 -9.06 2.11 -13.42
N VAL A 146 -7.95 1.58 -13.88
CA VAL A 146 -7.58 0.18 -13.72
C VAL A 146 -6.12 0.10 -13.31
N LEU A 147 -5.83 -0.67 -12.28
CA LEU A 147 -4.47 -1.03 -11.89
C LEU A 147 -4.41 -2.53 -11.65
N ALA A 148 -3.64 -3.25 -12.48
CA ALA A 148 -3.38 -4.67 -12.31
C ALA A 148 -1.90 -4.89 -12.00
N GLY A 149 -1.59 -5.78 -11.05
CA GLY A 149 -0.22 -6.09 -10.62
C GLY A 149 0.01 -5.78 -9.15
N GLN A 150 1.10 -5.09 -8.85
CA GLN A 150 1.45 -4.71 -7.49
C GLN A 150 0.53 -3.57 -7.02
N LEU A 151 -0.18 -3.83 -5.92
CA LEU A 151 -0.96 -2.83 -5.21
C LEU A 151 -0.11 -2.28 -4.07
N TRP A 152 0.10 -0.98 -4.09
CA TRP A 152 0.77 -0.28 -3.01
C TRP A 152 -0.07 0.91 -2.56
N GLY A 153 -0.64 0.77 -1.37
CA GLY A 153 -1.43 1.84 -0.79
C GLY A 153 -2.83 2.02 -1.38
N SER A 154 -3.45 0.99 -1.93
CA SER A 154 -4.80 1.06 -2.48
C SER A 154 -5.86 1.20 -1.39
N SER A 155 -6.78 2.15 -1.56
CA SER A 155 -7.87 2.42 -0.63
C SER A 155 -9.23 2.32 -1.33
N ILE A 156 -10.28 2.04 -0.55
CA ILE A 156 -11.68 2.05 -0.97
C ILE A 156 -12.43 3.14 -0.21
N GLY A 157 -13.15 3.99 -0.91
CA GLY A 157 -13.88 5.13 -0.35
C GLY A 157 -12.96 6.07 0.42
N HIS A 158 -13.36 6.47 1.63
CA HIS A 158 -12.55 7.33 2.49
C HIS A 158 -11.41 6.60 3.22
N GLY A 159 -11.17 5.30 2.93
CA GLY A 159 -10.13 4.52 3.58
C GLY A 159 -10.46 4.12 5.03
N THR A 160 -11.72 4.12 5.41
CA THR A 160 -12.13 3.81 6.80
C THR A 160 -12.23 2.30 7.06
N LEU A 161 -12.44 1.48 6.02
CA LEU A 161 -12.37 0.01 6.08
C LEU A 161 -11.11 -0.52 5.41
N VAL A 162 -10.82 -0.09 4.19
CA VAL A 162 -9.64 -0.50 3.41
C VAL A 162 -8.79 0.73 3.16
N SER A 163 -7.65 0.80 3.82
CA SER A 163 -6.77 1.96 3.80
C SER A 163 -5.36 1.56 3.41
N ARG A 164 -4.90 2.09 2.28
CA ARG A 164 -3.52 1.91 1.80
C ARG A 164 -3.06 0.44 1.78
N TYR A 165 -3.98 -0.47 1.46
CA TYR A 165 -3.66 -1.89 1.37
C TYR A 165 -2.49 -2.13 0.42
N SER A 166 -1.56 -2.99 0.82
CA SER A 166 -0.40 -3.40 0.03
C SER A 166 -0.33 -4.92 -0.07
N ASN A 167 -0.22 -5.45 -1.27
CA ASN A 167 0.00 -6.87 -1.52
C ASN A 167 1.48 -7.22 -1.75
N THR A 168 2.40 -6.29 -1.42
CA THR A 168 3.82 -6.36 -1.75
C THR A 168 4.73 -6.38 -0.52
N LEU A 169 4.24 -6.85 0.64
CA LEU A 169 5.02 -6.86 1.88
C LEU A 169 6.10 -7.94 1.91
N SER A 170 5.88 -9.06 1.27
CA SER A 170 6.83 -10.17 1.20
C SER A 170 7.60 -10.12 -0.12
N LEU A 171 8.93 -10.31 -0.03
CA LEU A 171 9.80 -10.48 -1.20
C LEU A 171 9.53 -11.81 -1.92
N ASP A 172 9.33 -12.85 -1.13
CA ASP A 172 9.26 -14.22 -1.62
C ASP A 172 7.89 -14.58 -2.20
N HIS A 173 6.81 -13.89 -1.75
CA HIS A 173 5.43 -14.24 -2.12
C HIS A 173 4.71 -13.05 -2.77
N PRO A 174 5.10 -12.68 -4.01
CA PRO A 174 4.47 -11.57 -4.73
C PRO A 174 3.04 -11.95 -5.13
N LYS A 175 2.16 -10.97 -5.10
CA LYS A 175 0.78 -11.11 -5.55
C LYS A 175 0.52 -10.12 -6.70
N ALA A 176 -0.22 -10.55 -7.70
CA ALA A 176 -0.77 -9.65 -8.72
C ALA A 176 -2.22 -9.34 -8.37
N GLY A 177 -2.46 -8.17 -7.83
CA GLY A 177 -3.78 -7.67 -7.47
C GLY A 177 -4.46 -6.94 -8.63
N LEU A 178 -5.67 -6.49 -8.36
CA LEU A 178 -6.45 -5.65 -9.27
C LEU A 178 -7.19 -4.59 -8.47
N ALA A 179 -7.13 -3.35 -8.92
CA ALA A 179 -8.03 -2.27 -8.55
C ALA A 179 -8.72 -1.75 -9.80
N LEU A 180 -10.04 -1.54 -9.73
CA LEU A 180 -10.83 -1.02 -10.84
C LEU A 180 -11.86 -0.06 -10.28
N ASP A 181 -11.86 1.18 -10.80
CA ASP A 181 -12.82 2.21 -10.44
C ASP A 181 -13.53 2.72 -11.70
N VAL A 182 -14.81 2.92 -11.57
CA VAL A 182 -15.66 3.59 -12.55
C VAL A 182 -16.32 4.78 -11.86
N ASN A 183 -16.13 5.98 -12.38
CA ASN A 183 -16.61 7.20 -11.78
C ASN A 183 -17.38 8.02 -12.84
N THR A 184 -18.67 8.20 -12.61
CA THR A 184 -19.53 9.02 -13.48
C THR A 184 -20.19 10.13 -12.66
N ASP A 185 -20.89 11.03 -13.33
CA ASP A 185 -21.60 12.14 -12.65
C ASP A 185 -22.70 11.65 -11.68
N PHE A 186 -23.27 10.45 -11.91
CA PHE A 186 -24.40 9.94 -11.13
C PHE A 186 -24.05 8.73 -10.28
N VAL A 187 -23.15 7.86 -10.75
CA VAL A 187 -22.81 6.60 -10.08
C VAL A 187 -21.33 6.35 -10.16
N GLY A 188 -20.80 5.67 -9.17
CA GLY A 188 -19.44 5.15 -9.23
C GLY A 188 -19.31 3.83 -8.51
N VAL A 189 -18.27 3.09 -8.90
CA VAL A 189 -17.89 1.80 -8.30
C VAL A 189 -16.39 1.79 -8.15
N GLU A 190 -15.93 1.36 -6.99
CA GLU A 190 -14.52 1.10 -6.67
C GLU A 190 -14.38 -0.37 -6.28
N THR A 191 -13.36 -1.04 -6.76
CA THR A 191 -13.11 -2.45 -6.41
C THR A 191 -11.63 -2.71 -6.20
N LEU A 192 -11.33 -3.71 -5.38
CA LEU A 192 -9.98 -4.15 -5.09
C LEU A 192 -9.94 -5.64 -4.79
N THR A 193 -8.92 -6.34 -5.29
CA THR A 193 -8.55 -7.69 -4.84
C THR A 193 -7.03 -7.81 -4.71
N ASP A 194 -6.58 -8.55 -3.71
CA ASP A 194 -5.15 -8.73 -3.41
C ASP A 194 -4.42 -9.58 -4.46
N TRP A 195 -5.12 -10.58 -5.01
CA TRP A 195 -4.55 -11.51 -5.97
C TRP A 195 -5.59 -12.00 -6.98
N VAL A 196 -5.35 -11.76 -8.25
CA VAL A 196 -6.28 -12.15 -9.34
C VAL A 196 -6.36 -13.67 -9.50
N GLY A 197 -5.25 -14.38 -9.30
CA GLY A 197 -5.19 -15.83 -9.46
C GLY A 197 -5.92 -16.63 -8.36
N ASN A 198 -5.91 -16.11 -7.12
CA ASN A 198 -6.60 -16.74 -5.98
C ASN A 198 -6.99 -15.66 -4.95
N PRO A 199 -8.08 -14.92 -5.16
CA PRO A 199 -8.48 -13.82 -4.31
C PRO A 199 -8.66 -14.24 -2.85
N THR A 200 -7.91 -13.63 -1.93
CA THR A 200 -8.09 -13.80 -0.49
C THR A 200 -8.78 -12.59 0.12
N LEU A 201 -8.33 -11.39 -0.23
CA LEU A 201 -8.98 -10.14 0.10
C LEU A 201 -9.72 -9.59 -1.12
N MET A 202 -10.98 -9.27 -0.96
CA MET A 202 -11.80 -8.57 -1.94
C MET A 202 -12.52 -7.42 -1.25
N ALA A 203 -12.57 -6.27 -1.90
CA ALA A 203 -13.25 -5.10 -1.39
C ALA A 203 -13.89 -4.29 -2.52
N GLY A 204 -14.91 -3.53 -2.19
CA GLY A 204 -15.54 -2.61 -3.13
C GLY A 204 -16.46 -1.61 -2.46
N ARG A 205 -16.75 -0.53 -3.17
CA ARG A 205 -17.73 0.51 -2.83
C ARG A 205 -18.55 0.83 -4.07
N ALA A 206 -19.84 1.01 -3.90
CA ALA A 206 -20.72 1.59 -4.91
C ALA A 206 -21.34 2.84 -4.32
N TYR A 207 -21.46 3.91 -5.11
CA TYR A 207 -22.04 5.16 -4.65
C TYR A 207 -22.90 5.82 -5.71
N LEU A 208 -23.85 6.63 -5.23
CA LEU A 208 -24.78 7.42 -6.03
C LEU A 208 -24.58 8.90 -5.74
N ARG A 209 -24.66 9.74 -6.78
CA ARG A 209 -24.80 11.19 -6.72
C ARG A 209 -26.21 11.56 -7.19
N PRO A 210 -27.20 11.60 -6.28
CA PRO A 210 -28.61 11.75 -6.68
C PRO A 210 -28.93 13.08 -7.34
N PHE A 211 -28.07 14.07 -7.20
CA PHE A 211 -28.23 15.43 -7.72
C PHE A 211 -27.10 15.83 -8.68
N GLY A 212 -26.57 14.89 -9.45
CA GLY A 212 -25.44 15.11 -10.37
C GLY A 212 -25.62 16.29 -11.34
N ASP A 213 -26.86 16.60 -11.69
CA ASP A 213 -27.22 17.74 -12.59
C ASP A 213 -27.32 19.07 -11.87
N MET A 214 -27.37 19.12 -10.53
CA MET A 214 -27.59 20.36 -9.76
C MET A 214 -26.27 20.99 -9.34
N PRO A 215 -25.93 22.22 -9.76
CA PRO A 215 -24.62 22.81 -9.53
C PRO A 215 -24.15 22.84 -8.06
N ILE A 216 -25.09 22.98 -7.11
CA ILE A 216 -24.78 23.06 -5.68
C ILE A 216 -24.74 21.67 -5.03
N LEU A 217 -25.62 20.75 -5.45
CA LEU A 217 -25.80 19.44 -4.82
C LEU A 217 -25.10 18.30 -5.57
N ARG A 218 -24.53 18.56 -6.74
CA ARG A 218 -23.84 17.54 -7.56
C ARG A 218 -22.71 16.83 -6.83
N GLY A 219 -22.10 17.47 -5.84
CA GLY A 219 -21.05 16.92 -5.03
C GLY A 219 -21.51 16.05 -3.87
N TRP A 220 -22.84 15.84 -3.70
CA TRP A 220 -23.34 14.95 -2.66
C TRP A 220 -23.37 13.51 -3.17
N ALA A 221 -22.64 12.62 -2.48
CA ALA A 221 -22.66 11.20 -2.75
C ALA A 221 -23.08 10.41 -1.51
N ILE A 222 -23.73 9.27 -1.76
CA ILE A 222 -24.10 8.29 -0.76
C ILE A 222 -23.56 6.94 -1.24
N GLY A 223 -22.77 6.27 -0.41
CA GLY A 223 -22.09 5.02 -0.76
C GLY A 223 -22.42 3.87 0.17
N VAL A 224 -22.19 2.68 -0.35
CA VAL A 224 -22.15 1.43 0.40
C VAL A 224 -20.85 0.71 0.07
N SER A 225 -20.16 0.19 1.08
CA SER A 225 -18.88 -0.49 0.94
C SER A 225 -18.91 -1.86 1.58
N GLY A 226 -18.09 -2.75 1.08
CA GLY A 226 -17.88 -4.08 1.64
C GLY A 226 -16.46 -4.55 1.42
N ALA A 227 -15.95 -5.32 2.36
CA ALA A 227 -14.66 -6.01 2.24
C ALA A 227 -14.76 -7.39 2.89
N MET A 228 -14.03 -8.35 2.32
CA MET A 228 -14.01 -9.71 2.79
C MET A 228 -12.59 -10.28 2.69
N ASP A 229 -12.08 -10.82 3.79
CA ASP A 229 -11.00 -11.79 3.75
C ASP A 229 -11.59 -13.19 3.84
N ARG A 230 -11.45 -13.97 2.79
CA ARG A 230 -12.01 -15.32 2.66
C ARG A 230 -11.32 -16.35 3.56
N THR A 231 -10.05 -16.10 3.89
CA THR A 231 -9.16 -17.03 4.60
C THR A 231 -8.52 -16.38 5.82
N ALA A 232 -9.25 -15.49 6.51
CA ALA A 232 -8.71 -14.85 7.70
C ALA A 232 -8.34 -15.89 8.78
N PRO A 233 -7.14 -15.79 9.36
CA PRO A 233 -6.71 -16.66 10.45
C PRO A 233 -7.65 -16.58 11.65
N TYR A 234 -7.85 -17.73 12.27
CA TYR A 234 -8.79 -17.88 13.40
C TYR A 234 -8.27 -18.92 14.37
N ASN A 235 -8.34 -18.65 15.68
CA ASN A 235 -7.83 -19.52 16.75
C ASN A 235 -6.42 -20.05 16.46
N VAL A 236 -5.55 -19.17 16.03
CA VAL A 236 -4.15 -19.52 15.79
C VAL A 236 -3.45 -19.55 17.15
N THR A 237 -3.19 -20.74 17.66
CA THR A 237 -2.45 -20.98 18.90
C THR A 237 -1.19 -21.80 18.61
N GLY A 238 -0.05 -21.29 19.06
CA GLY A 238 1.22 -21.98 18.90
C GLY A 238 2.03 -21.58 17.66
N PRO A 239 3.09 -22.30 17.38
CA PRO A 239 3.98 -22.00 16.29
C PRO A 239 3.32 -22.20 14.92
N LEU A 240 3.60 -21.27 14.00
CA LEU A 240 3.21 -21.42 12.61
C LEU A 240 4.13 -22.44 11.93
N ALA A 241 3.54 -23.45 11.28
CA ALA A 241 4.27 -24.32 10.38
C ALA A 241 4.52 -23.62 9.03
N GLN A 242 5.47 -24.13 8.28
CA GLN A 242 5.78 -23.64 6.92
C GLN A 242 5.51 -24.74 5.90
N ASP A 243 5.09 -24.32 4.72
CA ASP A 243 5.13 -25.17 3.52
C ASP A 243 6.59 -25.27 2.98
N PRO A 244 6.83 -26.10 1.96
CA PRO A 244 8.18 -26.22 1.36
C PRO A 244 8.71 -24.91 0.74
N GLN A 245 7.84 -23.97 0.42
CA GLN A 245 8.16 -22.66 -0.14
C GLN A 245 8.41 -21.59 0.93
N GLY A 246 8.18 -21.93 2.21
CA GLY A 246 8.36 -21.03 3.35
C GLY A 246 7.14 -20.18 3.70
N ASN A 247 5.98 -20.43 3.09
CA ASN A 247 4.75 -19.76 3.46
C ASN A 247 4.24 -20.22 4.83
N PRO A 248 3.70 -19.32 5.66
CA PRO A 248 3.08 -19.74 6.91
C PRO A 248 1.81 -20.54 6.65
N ILE A 249 1.76 -21.76 7.15
CA ILE A 249 0.55 -22.59 7.14
C ILE A 249 -0.33 -22.15 8.29
N VAL A 250 -1.50 -21.58 7.96
CA VAL A 250 -2.51 -21.19 8.93
C VAL A 250 -3.47 -22.37 9.13
N PRO A 251 -3.50 -23.01 10.32
CA PRO A 251 -4.24 -24.24 10.54
C PRO A 251 -5.75 -24.04 10.47
N ASN A 252 -6.23 -22.89 10.90
CA ASN A 252 -7.64 -22.57 10.95
C ASN A 252 -7.91 -21.24 10.26
N THR A 253 -8.83 -21.22 9.32
CA THR A 253 -9.25 -20.01 8.62
C THR A 253 -10.77 -19.89 8.59
N ARG A 254 -11.26 -18.66 8.53
CA ARG A 254 -12.68 -18.36 8.35
C ARG A 254 -12.87 -17.10 7.53
N PRO A 255 -13.98 -16.91 6.84
CA PRO A 255 -14.25 -15.62 6.21
C PRO A 255 -14.55 -14.54 7.26
N VAL A 256 -13.95 -13.37 7.07
CA VAL A 256 -14.24 -12.14 7.84
C VAL A 256 -14.83 -11.12 6.90
N TYR A 257 -15.97 -10.56 7.27
CA TYR A 257 -16.70 -9.56 6.49
C TYR A 257 -16.67 -8.22 7.20
N ALA A 258 -16.45 -7.17 6.44
CA ALA A 258 -16.68 -5.79 6.87
C ALA A 258 -17.60 -5.09 5.88
N MET A 259 -18.43 -4.18 6.36
CA MET A 259 -19.37 -3.42 5.55
C MET A 259 -19.48 -1.99 6.06
N GLY A 260 -19.80 -1.06 5.16
CA GLY A 260 -19.97 0.34 5.49
C GLY A 260 -21.05 1.02 4.67
N VAL A 261 -21.54 2.12 5.22
CA VAL A 261 -22.39 3.09 4.54
C VAL A 261 -21.75 4.46 4.76
N ASP A 262 -21.66 5.24 3.71
CA ASP A 262 -21.01 6.52 3.77
C ASP A 262 -21.82 7.61 3.06
N THR A 263 -21.54 8.84 3.43
CA THR A 263 -21.99 10.02 2.70
C THR A 263 -20.88 11.06 2.68
N GLU A 264 -20.68 11.67 1.53
CA GLU A 264 -19.74 12.77 1.34
C GLU A 264 -20.45 13.94 0.64
N PHE A 265 -19.98 15.13 0.92
CA PHE A 265 -20.48 16.33 0.28
C PHE A 265 -19.32 17.23 -0.16
N GLU A 266 -19.19 17.44 -1.46
CA GLU A 266 -18.19 18.37 -1.99
C GLU A 266 -18.66 19.81 -1.76
N LEU A 267 -18.35 20.34 -0.57
CA LEU A 267 -18.82 21.65 -0.11
C LEU A 267 -18.20 22.80 -0.93
N LEU A 268 -16.90 22.68 -1.22
CA LEU A 268 -16.15 23.64 -2.04
C LEU A 268 -15.29 22.90 -3.05
N ARG A 269 -15.33 23.38 -4.29
CA ARG A 269 -14.43 22.91 -5.33
C ARG A 269 -14.14 24.03 -6.32
N ASN A 270 -12.92 24.50 -6.30
CA ASN A 270 -12.41 25.43 -7.28
C ASN A 270 -10.90 25.19 -7.51
N ALA A 271 -10.26 25.99 -8.31
CA ALA A 271 -8.84 25.83 -8.64
C ALA A 271 -7.90 25.94 -7.43
N LEU A 272 -8.35 26.59 -6.34
CA LEU A 272 -7.51 26.86 -5.16
C LEU A 272 -7.81 25.94 -3.99
N ILE A 273 -9.05 25.51 -3.83
CA ILE A 273 -9.49 24.74 -2.66
C ILE A 273 -10.54 23.71 -3.04
N SER A 274 -10.38 22.51 -2.51
CA SER A 274 -11.41 21.47 -2.41
C SER A 274 -11.65 21.14 -0.95
N LEU A 275 -12.92 21.06 -0.53
CA LEU A 275 -13.31 20.74 0.85
C LEU A 275 -14.47 19.75 0.80
N ILE A 276 -14.24 18.55 1.33
CA ILE A 276 -15.18 17.42 1.26
C ILE A 276 -15.38 16.86 2.67
N PRO A 277 -16.37 17.33 3.44
CA PRO A 277 -16.84 16.66 4.64
C PRO A 277 -17.50 15.32 4.28
N TYR A 278 -17.31 14.34 5.16
CA TYR A 278 -17.90 13.01 5.01
C TYR A 278 -18.22 12.35 6.35
N THR A 279 -19.07 11.33 6.30
CA THR A 279 -19.38 10.49 7.44
C THR A 279 -19.52 9.05 6.98
N ASP A 280 -18.85 8.14 7.67
CA ASP A 280 -18.90 6.70 7.41
C ASP A 280 -19.40 5.97 8.67
N PHE A 281 -20.30 5.03 8.48
CA PHE A 281 -20.65 4.02 9.47
C PHE A 281 -20.14 2.67 8.98
N ASN A 282 -19.30 2.04 9.78
CA ASN A 282 -18.64 0.78 9.43
C ASN A 282 -18.92 -0.30 10.46
N ARG A 283 -18.95 -1.54 10.00
CA ARG A 283 -19.13 -2.73 10.82
C ARG A 283 -18.16 -3.83 10.42
N ILE A 284 -17.46 -4.39 11.38
CA ILE A 284 -16.72 -5.66 11.24
C ILE A 284 -17.60 -6.74 11.85
N ALA A 285 -18.06 -7.68 11.02
CA ALA A 285 -19.02 -8.72 11.44
C ALA A 285 -18.43 -9.57 12.58
N GLY A 286 -19.18 -9.69 13.68
CA GLY A 286 -18.75 -10.41 14.87
C GLY A 286 -17.83 -9.64 15.80
N ALA A 287 -17.21 -8.54 15.36
CA ALA A 287 -16.31 -7.71 16.16
C ALA A 287 -16.99 -6.41 16.66
N GLY A 288 -17.01 -5.33 15.89
CA GLY A 288 -17.56 -4.06 16.36
C GLY A 288 -18.00 -3.14 15.25
N ASN A 289 -18.58 -1.99 15.64
CA ASN A 289 -18.99 -0.91 14.74
C ASN A 289 -18.20 0.36 15.03
N GLY A 290 -18.02 1.19 14.00
CA GLY A 290 -17.39 2.50 14.09
C GLY A 290 -18.12 3.55 13.28
N ILE A 291 -18.12 4.78 13.76
CA ILE A 291 -18.59 5.97 13.08
C ILE A 291 -17.39 6.88 12.90
N HIS A 292 -17.17 7.34 11.68
CA HIS A 292 -16.13 8.29 11.31
C HIS A 292 -16.80 9.56 10.81
N VAL A 293 -16.39 10.70 11.33
CA VAL A 293 -16.78 12.01 10.85
C VAL A 293 -15.51 12.73 10.45
N GLY A 294 -15.37 13.04 9.18
CA GLY A 294 -14.12 13.54 8.65
C GLY A 294 -14.28 14.65 7.63
N VAL A 295 -13.14 15.20 7.26
CA VAL A 295 -13.02 16.20 6.20
C VAL A 295 -11.74 15.98 5.41
N LEU A 296 -11.86 16.00 4.09
CA LEU A 296 -10.75 16.05 3.14
C LEU A 296 -10.58 17.49 2.65
N THR A 297 -9.34 17.97 2.60
CA THR A 297 -9.03 19.30 2.07
C THR A 297 -7.86 19.21 1.11
N ASP A 298 -7.97 19.84 -0.05
CA ASP A 298 -6.88 20.08 -0.99
C ASP A 298 -6.79 21.60 -1.22
N LEU A 299 -5.68 22.20 -0.80
CA LEU A 299 -5.39 23.61 -0.96
C LEU A 299 -4.23 23.78 -1.92
N ARG A 300 -4.46 24.48 -3.02
CA ARG A 300 -3.46 24.81 -4.04
C ARG A 300 -3.12 26.29 -3.96
N LEU A 301 -1.87 26.55 -3.63
CA LEU A 301 -1.39 27.92 -3.46
C LEU A 301 -0.66 28.35 -4.74
N PRO A 302 -1.16 29.38 -5.43
CA PRO A 302 -0.51 29.91 -6.63
C PRO A 302 0.67 30.78 -6.22
N VAL A 303 1.78 30.13 -5.87
CA VAL A 303 3.05 30.85 -5.60
C VAL A 303 3.76 31.06 -6.94
N PRO A 304 4.21 32.27 -7.26
CA PRO A 304 4.96 32.53 -8.50
C PRO A 304 6.13 31.55 -8.64
N LEU A 305 6.24 30.88 -9.77
CA LEU A 305 7.28 29.92 -10.13
C LEU A 305 7.21 28.53 -9.45
N ILE A 306 6.41 28.35 -8.41
CA ILE A 306 6.31 27.08 -7.66
C ILE A 306 4.84 26.81 -7.33
N GLU A 307 4.29 25.75 -7.87
CA GLU A 307 2.98 25.26 -7.46
C GLU A 307 3.10 24.56 -6.11
N MET A 308 2.44 25.07 -5.10
CA MET A 308 2.40 24.45 -3.77
C MET A 308 1.02 23.87 -3.51
N SER A 309 0.97 22.66 -2.97
CA SER A 309 -0.28 22.08 -2.49
C SER A 309 -0.15 21.56 -1.06
N VAL A 310 -1.23 21.75 -0.31
CA VAL A 310 -1.42 21.25 1.04
C VAL A 310 -2.66 20.39 1.04
N GLN A 311 -2.53 19.14 1.36
CA GLN A 311 -3.63 18.21 1.45
C GLN A 311 -3.76 17.75 2.89
N THR A 312 -4.99 17.65 3.38
CA THR A 312 -5.26 17.18 4.74
C THR A 312 -6.45 16.24 4.78
N LYS A 313 -6.42 15.32 5.73
CA LYS A 313 -7.56 14.51 6.14
C LYS A 313 -7.63 14.53 7.65
N PHE A 314 -8.80 14.87 8.19
CA PHE A 314 -9.05 14.77 9.63
C PHE A 314 -10.31 13.95 9.87
N GLU A 315 -10.25 13.05 10.86
CA GLU A 315 -11.39 12.29 11.33
C GLU A 315 -11.50 12.33 12.85
N TYR A 316 -12.73 12.44 13.32
CA TYR A 316 -13.14 12.05 14.66
C TYR A 316 -13.86 10.72 14.58
N ARG A 317 -13.52 9.79 15.44
CA ARG A 317 -13.98 8.40 15.42
C ARG A 317 -14.70 8.05 16.72
N MET A 318 -15.88 7.45 16.59
CA MET A 318 -16.65 6.87 17.70
C MET A 318 -16.76 5.38 17.43
N MET A 319 -16.29 4.55 18.37
CA MET A 319 -16.09 3.13 18.14
C MET A 319 -16.60 2.28 19.27
N GLN A 320 -17.09 1.10 18.93
CA GLN A 320 -17.31 0.02 19.88
C GLN A 320 -15.98 -0.69 20.17
N PRO A 321 -15.80 -1.26 21.38
CA PRO A 321 -14.69 -2.18 21.62
C PRO A 321 -14.69 -3.30 20.56
N GLY A 322 -13.53 -3.64 20.04
CA GLY A 322 -13.38 -4.62 18.96
C GLY A 322 -13.54 -4.08 17.55
N TYR A 323 -14.00 -2.84 17.35
CA TYR A 323 -13.88 -2.20 16.05
C TYR A 323 -12.44 -1.71 15.85
N ILE A 324 -11.80 -2.16 14.79
CA ILE A 324 -10.46 -1.71 14.40
C ILE A 324 -10.63 -0.85 13.14
N PRO A 325 -10.43 0.47 13.21
CA PRO A 325 -10.46 1.33 12.03
C PRO A 325 -9.39 0.92 11.04
N GLU A 326 -9.65 1.13 9.75
CA GLU A 326 -8.73 0.70 8.69
C GLU A 326 -8.37 -0.79 8.83
N TYR A 327 -9.39 -1.64 9.01
CA TYR A 327 -9.17 -3.06 9.31
C TYR A 327 -8.28 -3.74 8.28
N PHE A 328 -8.47 -3.42 6.99
CA PHE A 328 -7.63 -3.88 5.88
C PHE A 328 -6.63 -2.79 5.53
N ASP A 329 -5.58 -2.70 6.31
CA ASP A 329 -4.57 -1.65 6.22
C ASP A 329 -3.31 -2.08 5.43
N GLN A 330 -2.32 -1.22 5.42
CA GLN A 330 -1.07 -1.45 4.70
C GLN A 330 -0.27 -2.66 5.21
N LEU A 331 -0.38 -2.99 6.50
CA LEU A 331 0.26 -4.16 7.11
C LEU A 331 -0.72 -5.33 7.28
N TYR A 332 -1.84 -5.34 6.56
CA TYR A 332 -2.88 -6.34 6.76
C TYR A 332 -2.39 -7.78 6.59
N ASP A 333 -1.62 -8.05 5.55
CA ASP A 333 -1.13 -9.42 5.26
C ASP A 333 -0.26 -9.98 6.38
N LEU A 334 0.47 -9.14 7.08
CA LEU A 334 1.18 -9.49 8.33
C LEU A 334 0.23 -9.53 9.53
N GLY A 335 -0.53 -8.46 9.73
CA GLY A 335 -1.39 -8.28 10.89
C GLY A 335 -2.52 -9.31 10.97
N ARG A 336 -3.01 -9.83 9.85
CA ARG A 336 -4.06 -10.87 9.85
C ARG A 336 -3.65 -12.13 10.61
N VAL A 337 -2.35 -12.47 10.57
CA VAL A 337 -1.76 -13.63 11.26
C VAL A 337 -1.17 -13.23 12.61
N GLN A 338 -0.55 -12.04 12.68
CA GLN A 338 0.28 -11.61 13.80
C GLN A 338 -0.06 -10.17 14.18
N TYR A 339 -1.18 -10.00 14.88
CA TYR A 339 -1.62 -8.70 15.39
C TYR A 339 -1.16 -8.50 16.84
N ALA A 340 -0.55 -7.34 17.11
CA ALA A 340 -0.02 -7.01 18.42
C ALA A 340 -1.14 -6.63 19.40
N VAL A 341 -1.20 -7.28 20.53
CA VAL A 341 -2.10 -6.96 21.64
C VAL A 341 -1.32 -6.80 22.93
N PRO A 342 -1.74 -5.93 23.87
CA PRO A 342 -1.11 -5.81 25.17
C PRO A 342 -1.27 -7.12 25.97
N GLN A 343 -0.19 -7.57 26.61
CA GLN A 343 -0.24 -8.71 27.54
C GLN A 343 0.69 -8.43 28.73
N GLY A 344 0.11 -8.05 29.86
CA GLY A 344 0.90 -7.63 31.02
C GLY A 344 1.79 -6.43 30.70
N SER A 345 3.10 -6.55 30.93
CA SER A 345 4.11 -5.53 30.55
C SER A 345 4.67 -5.70 29.15
N GLY A 346 4.21 -6.69 28.39
CA GLY A 346 4.70 -7.03 27.06
C GLY A 346 3.64 -6.95 25.97
N THR A 347 3.99 -7.50 24.80
CA THR A 347 3.11 -7.61 23.64
C THR A 347 2.96 -9.09 23.28
N ALA A 348 1.73 -9.56 23.14
CA ALA A 348 1.40 -10.83 22.51
C ALA A 348 0.99 -10.60 21.05
N TYR A 349 1.14 -11.64 20.25
CA TYR A 349 0.70 -11.63 18.86
C TYR A 349 -0.37 -12.71 18.65
N VAL A 350 -1.50 -12.29 18.13
CA VAL A 350 -2.67 -13.14 17.86
C VAL A 350 -3.22 -12.84 16.48
N ALA A 351 -4.14 -13.65 15.97
CA ALA A 351 -4.85 -13.30 14.74
C ALA A 351 -5.66 -12.00 14.93
N LYS A 352 -5.64 -11.11 13.95
CA LYS A 352 -6.28 -9.77 14.02
C LYS A 352 -7.76 -9.85 14.34
N TYR A 353 -8.46 -10.83 13.75
CA TYR A 353 -9.87 -11.04 14.00
C TYR A 353 -10.14 -11.53 15.44
N ASP A 354 -9.30 -12.43 15.96
CA ASP A 354 -9.43 -12.92 17.35
C ASP A 354 -9.22 -11.77 18.34
N ALA A 355 -8.25 -10.88 18.08
CA ALA A 355 -8.03 -9.68 18.87
C ALA A 355 -9.28 -8.78 18.90
N ALA A 356 -9.91 -8.55 17.73
CA ALA A 356 -11.10 -7.73 17.61
C ALA A 356 -12.30 -8.34 18.37
N VAL A 357 -12.52 -9.64 18.22
CA VAL A 357 -13.62 -10.36 18.92
C VAL A 357 -13.39 -10.36 20.43
N ALA A 358 -12.16 -10.60 20.88
CA ALA A 358 -11.81 -10.58 22.29
C ALA A 358 -11.98 -9.19 22.90
N ALA A 359 -11.58 -8.12 22.22
CA ALA A 359 -11.72 -6.75 22.67
C ALA A 359 -13.20 -6.34 22.82
N ARG A 360 -14.09 -6.85 22.01
CA ARG A 360 -15.53 -6.59 22.12
C ARG A 360 -16.11 -7.08 23.43
N ASN A 361 -15.75 -8.26 23.89
CA ASN A 361 -16.17 -8.87 25.16
C ASN A 361 -17.67 -8.64 25.51
N GLY A 362 -18.54 -8.69 24.49
CA GLY A 362 -19.98 -8.44 24.62
C GLY A 362 -20.41 -6.97 24.73
N ASP A 363 -19.49 -6.02 24.83
CA ASP A 363 -19.82 -4.59 24.88
C ASP A 363 -20.20 -4.10 23.47
N THR A 364 -21.37 -3.46 23.39
CA THR A 364 -21.91 -2.85 22.17
C THR A 364 -22.03 -1.33 22.26
N SER A 365 -21.52 -0.71 23.34
CA SER A 365 -21.51 0.73 23.50
C SER A 365 -20.44 1.39 22.62
N PHE A 366 -20.69 2.61 22.15
CA PHE A 366 -19.69 3.44 21.50
C PHE A 366 -18.84 4.16 22.55
N SER A 367 -18.11 3.38 23.34
CA SER A 367 -17.32 3.85 24.49
C SER A 367 -15.93 4.37 24.10
N GLN A 368 -15.39 3.93 22.97
CA GLN A 368 -14.07 4.36 22.52
C GLN A 368 -14.15 5.58 21.59
N ARG A 369 -13.21 6.50 21.76
CA ARG A 369 -13.04 7.68 20.90
C ARG A 369 -11.68 7.62 20.26
N GLY A 370 -11.56 8.22 19.06
CA GLY A 370 -10.29 8.28 18.37
C GLY A 370 -10.20 9.47 17.44
N TYR A 371 -8.97 9.78 17.08
CA TYR A 371 -8.62 10.83 16.13
C TYR A 371 -7.71 10.26 15.05
N TYR A 372 -7.86 10.78 13.85
CA TYR A 372 -7.00 10.52 12.73
C TYR A 372 -6.68 11.81 12.00
N GLY A 373 -5.43 12.02 11.67
CA GLY A 373 -4.99 13.18 10.92
C GLY A 373 -3.94 12.82 9.90
N GLU A 374 -4.06 13.38 8.70
CA GLU A 374 -3.05 13.36 7.66
C GLU A 374 -2.73 14.76 7.20
N LEU A 375 -1.46 14.99 6.88
CA LEU A 375 -0.96 16.21 6.24
C LEU A 375 0.02 15.82 5.15
N ALA A 376 -0.17 16.37 3.95
CA ALA A 376 0.76 16.25 2.84
C ALA A 376 1.07 17.63 2.27
N LEU A 377 2.35 17.89 2.06
CA LEU A 377 2.88 19.12 1.49
C LEU A 377 3.65 18.79 0.22
N ASN A 378 3.33 19.47 -0.87
CA ASN A 378 4.06 19.38 -2.13
C ASN A 378 4.55 20.77 -2.54
N PHE A 379 5.85 20.90 -2.71
CA PHE A 379 6.52 22.13 -3.12
C PHE A 379 7.00 22.00 -4.56
N GLY A 380 6.13 22.28 -5.53
CA GLY A 380 6.42 22.24 -6.95
C GLY A 380 6.85 20.87 -7.49
N GLY A 381 6.59 19.81 -6.74
CA GLY A 381 7.10 18.47 -7.01
C GLY A 381 8.61 18.31 -6.75
N PHE A 382 9.32 19.35 -6.29
CA PHE A 382 10.73 19.23 -5.88
C PHE A 382 10.86 18.52 -4.54
N ILE A 383 10.00 18.86 -3.58
CA ILE A 383 9.97 18.28 -2.25
C ILE A 383 8.52 17.91 -1.95
N GLN A 384 8.33 16.68 -1.54
CA GLN A 384 7.08 16.17 -1.03
C GLN A 384 7.32 15.60 0.36
N VAL A 385 6.54 16.01 1.33
CA VAL A 385 6.66 15.56 2.71
C VAL A 385 5.27 15.46 3.33
N GLY A 386 5.09 14.48 4.19
CA GLY A 386 3.85 14.37 4.93
C GLY A 386 3.89 13.36 6.05
N GLY A 387 2.81 13.31 6.78
CA GLY A 387 2.65 12.45 7.91
C GLY A 387 1.20 12.13 8.21
N LEU A 388 1.00 11.01 8.89
CA LEU A 388 -0.27 10.62 9.49
C LEU A 388 -0.06 10.30 10.96
N TYR A 389 -1.05 10.58 11.72
CA TYR A 389 -1.16 10.14 13.10
C TYR A 389 -2.59 9.74 13.42
N GLN A 390 -2.73 8.64 14.12
CA GLN A 390 -4.01 8.25 14.72
C GLN A 390 -3.80 7.79 16.14
N ASP A 391 -4.85 7.94 16.95
CA ASP A 391 -4.89 7.45 18.31
C ASP A 391 -6.30 7.01 18.67
N ARG A 392 -6.40 6.16 19.68
CA ARG A 392 -7.67 5.58 20.14
C ARG A 392 -7.68 5.48 21.67
N ASP A 393 -8.58 6.24 22.27
CA ASP A 393 -8.77 6.21 23.71
C ASP A 393 -9.17 4.81 24.19
N GLY A 394 -8.57 4.39 25.29
CA GLY A 394 -8.86 3.10 25.92
C GLY A 394 -8.17 1.89 25.26
N ASP A 395 -7.38 2.11 24.20
CA ASP A 395 -6.55 1.08 23.60
C ASP A 395 -5.06 1.45 23.71
N PRO A 396 -4.32 0.79 24.61
CA PRO A 396 -2.90 1.12 24.83
C PRO A 396 -1.99 0.82 23.62
N THR A 397 -2.52 0.20 22.58
CA THR A 397 -1.79 -0.05 21.32
C THR A 397 -2.52 0.55 20.11
N GLY A 398 -3.46 1.46 20.33
CA GLY A 398 -4.29 2.05 19.27
C GLY A 398 -3.62 3.12 18.43
N ALA A 399 -2.48 3.64 18.87
CA ALA A 399 -1.79 4.71 18.17
C ALA A 399 -0.98 4.20 16.98
N SER A 400 -0.88 5.04 15.93
CA SER A 400 -0.04 4.79 14.76
C SER A 400 0.53 6.10 14.25
N LEU A 401 1.77 6.05 13.73
CA LEU A 401 2.48 7.18 13.13
C LEU A 401 3.02 6.76 11.77
N GLY A 402 2.76 7.57 10.75
CA GLY A 402 3.40 7.44 9.44
C GLY A 402 4.08 8.75 9.05
N VAL A 403 5.25 8.66 8.41
CA VAL A 403 5.92 9.80 7.81
C VAL A 403 6.51 9.41 6.47
N TYR A 404 6.53 10.34 5.54
CA TYR A 404 7.23 10.14 4.28
C TYR A 404 7.90 11.44 3.83
N ALA A 405 8.94 11.29 3.03
CA ALA A 405 9.59 12.38 2.34
C ALA A 405 10.09 11.92 0.97
N SER A 406 10.03 12.80 -0.01
CA SER A 406 10.52 12.51 -1.37
C SER A 406 11.08 13.78 -2.02
N VAL A 407 12.16 13.60 -2.75
CA VAL A 407 12.89 14.66 -3.48
C VAL A 407 13.11 14.18 -4.92
N PRO A 408 12.06 14.10 -5.76
CA PRO A 408 12.14 13.41 -7.06
C PRO A 408 12.74 14.24 -8.19
N LYS A 409 12.64 15.58 -8.14
CA LYS A 409 13.00 16.45 -9.27
C LYS A 409 14.43 16.98 -9.28
N PHE A 410 15.19 16.84 -8.20
CA PHE A 410 16.60 17.27 -8.24
C PHE A 410 17.40 16.36 -9.15
N GLU A 411 18.24 16.97 -10.00
CA GLU A 411 18.98 16.20 -11.01
C GLU A 411 20.12 15.40 -10.37
N THR A 412 20.82 15.99 -9.42
CA THR A 412 22.02 15.40 -8.81
C THR A 412 21.70 14.33 -7.78
N ILE A 413 20.68 14.56 -6.97
CA ILE A 413 20.29 13.64 -5.90
C ILE A 413 18.78 13.48 -5.88
N LYS A 414 18.34 12.26 -5.75
CA LYS A 414 16.95 11.90 -5.58
C LYS A 414 16.82 11.05 -4.33
N LEU A 415 15.85 11.34 -3.52
CA LEU A 415 15.59 10.66 -2.25
C LEU A 415 14.10 10.31 -2.16
N SER A 416 13.80 9.18 -1.58
CA SER A 416 12.47 8.87 -1.09
C SER A 416 12.57 8.03 0.17
N GLY A 417 11.65 8.23 1.08
CA GLY A 417 11.57 7.44 2.30
C GLY A 417 10.16 7.43 2.85
N TYR A 418 9.80 6.28 3.39
CA TYR A 418 8.51 6.05 4.02
C TYR A 418 8.72 5.24 5.30
N TYR A 419 8.11 5.67 6.38
CA TYR A 419 8.08 4.98 7.65
C TYR A 419 6.65 4.95 8.19
N LEU A 420 6.19 3.76 8.59
CA LEU A 420 4.93 3.56 9.27
C LEU A 420 5.15 2.72 10.51
N ARG A 421 4.65 3.18 11.63
CA ARG A 421 4.59 2.46 12.90
C ARG A 421 3.15 2.27 13.31
N LYS A 422 2.75 1.05 13.62
CA LYS A 422 1.41 0.70 14.10
C LYS A 422 1.44 0.12 15.50
N ASN A 423 0.27 0.15 16.15
CA ASN A 423 0.06 -0.42 17.47
C ASN A 423 1.08 0.09 18.50
N MET A 424 1.27 1.41 18.54
CA MET A 424 2.18 2.08 19.46
C MET A 424 1.55 2.15 20.85
N SER A 425 2.38 1.93 21.86
CA SER A 425 2.02 2.15 23.26
C SER A 425 2.24 3.58 23.75
N GLY A 426 2.89 4.41 22.94
CA GLY A 426 3.20 5.80 23.24
C GLY A 426 4.26 6.35 22.28
N PHE A 427 4.56 7.64 22.39
CA PHE A 427 5.48 8.31 21.49
C PHE A 427 6.94 7.79 21.57
N SER A 428 7.35 7.26 22.73
CA SER A 428 8.66 6.60 22.89
C SER A 428 8.82 5.33 22.02
N ASP A 429 7.70 4.72 21.62
CA ASP A 429 7.65 3.56 20.73
C ASP A 429 7.59 3.93 19.24
N ALA A 430 7.42 5.22 18.93
CA ALA A 430 7.14 5.72 17.58
C ALA A 430 8.22 5.37 16.56
N PHE A 431 9.50 5.36 16.95
CA PHE A 431 10.64 5.14 16.06
C PHE A 431 11.32 3.77 16.26
N ARG A 432 10.63 2.86 16.93
CA ARG A 432 11.15 1.51 17.14
C ARG A 432 10.94 0.67 15.88
N LEU A 433 12.00 -0.01 15.43
CA LEU A 433 11.97 -0.90 14.28
C LEU A 433 11.76 -2.35 14.75
N ASP A 434 10.55 -2.84 14.61
CA ASP A 434 10.14 -4.22 14.89
C ASP A 434 9.06 -4.68 13.88
N GLU A 435 8.36 -5.77 14.17
CA GLU A 435 7.33 -6.36 13.31
C GLU A 435 6.10 -5.45 13.11
N ARG A 436 5.98 -4.36 13.88
CA ARG A 436 4.88 -3.37 13.77
C ARG A 436 5.26 -2.17 12.93
N SER A 437 6.44 -2.18 12.30
CA SER A 437 6.93 -1.08 11.50
C SER A 437 7.19 -1.48 10.05
N LEU A 438 6.90 -0.59 9.13
CA LEU A 438 7.28 -0.64 7.73
C LEU A 438 8.29 0.48 7.48
N LEU A 439 9.40 0.17 6.85
CA LEU A 439 10.42 1.15 6.46
C LEU A 439 10.91 0.83 5.05
N ALA A 440 10.87 1.83 4.19
CA ALA A 440 11.50 1.79 2.89
C ALA A 440 12.17 3.15 2.64
N ALA A 441 13.40 3.13 2.14
CA ALA A 441 14.14 4.31 1.77
C ALA A 441 14.97 4.04 0.52
N SER A 442 15.02 5.01 -0.37
CA SER A 442 15.76 4.92 -1.62
C SER A 442 16.51 6.21 -1.89
N MET A 443 17.72 6.07 -2.40
CA MET A 443 18.57 7.17 -2.82
C MET A 443 19.13 6.90 -4.21
N ALA A 444 19.18 7.93 -5.07
CA ALA A 444 19.95 7.91 -6.29
C ALA A 444 20.80 9.17 -6.38
N TYR A 445 22.10 9.02 -6.55
CA TYR A 445 23.08 10.09 -6.70
C TYR A 445 23.70 10.02 -8.09
N LYS A 446 23.60 11.11 -8.86
CA LYS A 446 24.13 11.19 -10.22
C LYS A 446 25.65 11.23 -10.17
N VAL A 447 26.29 10.23 -10.76
CA VAL A 447 27.76 10.15 -10.83
C VAL A 447 28.26 10.86 -12.06
N TRP A 448 27.72 10.48 -13.23
CA TRP A 448 27.99 11.19 -14.49
C TRP A 448 26.93 10.82 -15.55
N GLY A 449 26.60 11.73 -16.48
CA GLY A 449 25.66 11.48 -17.57
C GLY A 449 24.36 10.84 -17.07
N PRO A 450 23.93 9.69 -17.63
CA PRO A 450 22.75 8.95 -17.16
C PRO A 450 23.05 7.98 -16.03
N VAL A 451 24.26 7.91 -15.49
CA VAL A 451 24.70 6.93 -14.50
C VAL A 451 24.51 7.47 -13.08
N TYR A 452 23.85 6.67 -12.27
CA TYR A 452 23.54 6.95 -10.87
C TYR A 452 24.10 5.85 -9.97
N PHE A 453 24.65 6.24 -8.83
CA PHE A 453 24.78 5.36 -7.69
C PHE A 453 23.44 5.30 -6.99
N ARG A 454 22.95 4.09 -6.71
CA ARG A 454 21.72 3.85 -5.96
C ARG A 454 21.98 3.09 -4.69
N ALA A 455 21.22 3.42 -3.65
CA ALA A 455 21.12 2.65 -2.44
C ALA A 455 19.66 2.58 -2.02
N ASP A 456 19.21 1.39 -1.70
CA ASP A 456 17.85 1.12 -1.26
C ASP A 456 17.90 0.32 0.04
N PHE A 457 17.08 0.71 1.00
CA PHE A 457 16.84 0.02 2.25
C PHE A 457 15.38 -0.37 2.33
N ARG A 458 15.11 -1.59 2.77
CA ARG A 458 13.76 -2.07 2.94
C ARG A 458 13.66 -3.04 4.09
N ARG A 459 12.55 -2.97 4.83
CA ARG A 459 12.15 -3.95 5.83
C ARG A 459 11.07 -4.84 5.25
N GLU A 460 11.27 -6.14 5.37
CA GLU A 460 10.40 -7.22 4.91
C GLU A 460 10.08 -8.15 6.06
N TRP A 461 9.14 -9.06 5.86
CA TRP A 461 8.73 -10.00 6.90
C TRP A 461 8.81 -11.43 6.39
N VAL A 462 9.50 -12.26 7.15
CA VAL A 462 9.70 -13.67 6.83
C VAL A 462 9.39 -14.53 8.05
N LEU A 463 8.89 -15.73 7.82
CA LEU A 463 8.84 -16.79 8.82
C LEU A 463 10.07 -17.67 8.62
N ALA A 464 11.06 -17.57 9.53
CA ALA A 464 12.26 -18.38 9.42
C ALA A 464 11.98 -19.82 9.86
N PRO A 465 12.65 -20.82 9.28
CA PRO A 465 12.47 -22.22 9.64
C PRO A 465 12.74 -22.49 11.12
N GLY A 466 11.82 -23.19 11.76
CA GLY A 466 11.89 -23.48 13.19
C GLY A 466 11.47 -22.32 14.10
N GLU A 467 11.12 -21.17 13.54
CA GLU A 467 10.55 -20.06 14.29
C GLU A 467 9.03 -20.14 14.37
N THR A 468 8.48 -19.46 15.37
CA THR A 468 7.06 -19.51 15.68
C THR A 468 6.34 -18.22 15.28
N GLN A 469 7.10 -17.20 14.90
CA GLN A 469 6.62 -15.86 14.59
C GLN A 469 7.30 -15.33 13.33
N ILE A 470 6.54 -14.54 12.58
CA ILE A 470 7.07 -13.77 11.46
C ILE A 470 7.97 -12.67 12.01
N ARG A 471 9.19 -12.59 11.50
CA ARG A 471 10.16 -11.55 11.88
C ARG A 471 10.34 -10.52 10.79
N ALA A 472 10.63 -9.30 11.23
CA ALA A 472 11.13 -8.27 10.35
C ALA A 472 12.57 -8.59 9.94
N VAL A 473 12.87 -8.50 8.66
CA VAL A 473 14.19 -8.69 8.06
C VAL A 473 14.53 -7.45 7.26
N ASP A 474 15.74 -6.94 7.48
CA ASP A 474 16.22 -5.77 6.76
C ASP A 474 16.99 -6.22 5.52
N SER A 475 16.68 -5.64 4.37
CA SER A 475 17.42 -5.77 3.14
C SER A 475 18.05 -4.43 2.74
N PHE A 476 19.29 -4.48 2.30
CA PHE A 476 20.01 -3.34 1.79
C PHE A 476 20.59 -3.66 0.43
N THR A 477 20.40 -2.74 -0.50
CA THR A 477 20.90 -2.87 -1.86
C THR A 477 21.67 -1.62 -2.24
N ALA A 478 22.85 -1.78 -2.81
CA ALA A 478 23.64 -0.67 -3.33
C ALA A 478 24.32 -1.04 -4.63
N GLY A 479 24.35 -0.11 -5.58
CA GLY A 479 24.93 -0.38 -6.89
C GLY A 479 24.92 0.81 -7.83
N MET A 480 25.28 0.52 -9.08
CA MET A 480 25.29 1.49 -10.17
C MET A 480 24.16 1.16 -11.15
N ALA A 481 23.44 2.16 -11.57
CA ALA A 481 22.37 2.02 -12.53
C ALA A 481 22.40 3.17 -13.56
N THR A 482 22.07 2.85 -14.79
CA THR A 482 21.88 3.83 -15.85
C THR A 482 20.39 4.04 -16.08
N TYR A 483 19.94 5.27 -16.01
CA TYR A 483 18.56 5.65 -16.35
C TYR A 483 18.52 6.24 -17.75
N ILE A 484 17.67 5.69 -18.60
CA ILE A 484 17.48 6.09 -20.01
C ILE A 484 16.02 6.52 -20.17
N PRO A 485 15.73 7.82 -20.20
CA PRO A 485 14.39 8.31 -20.51
C PRO A 485 14.09 8.11 -22.01
N PHE A 486 12.80 7.86 -22.37
CA PHE A 486 12.34 7.75 -23.74
C PHE A 486 10.88 8.19 -23.92
#